data_36de59dda6630a8d94f4bf328566c698
#
_entry.id   36de59dda6630a8d94f4bf328566c698
#
_cell.length_a   1.000
_cell.length_b   1.000
_cell.length_c   1.000
_cell.angle_alpha   90.00
_cell.angle_beta   90.00
_cell.angle_gamma   90.00
#
_symmetry.space_group_name_H-M   'P 1'
#
loop_
_entity.id
_entity.type
_entity.pdbx_description
1 polymer ?
#
loop_
_entity_poly.entity_id
_entity_poly.type
_entity_poly.pdbx_seq_one_letter_code
_entity_poly.pdbx_strand_id
1 'polypeptide(L)'
;MPEQKTLVMKFGGTSVGSVDALINATQIIRDAKKDWVRVVVVTSAMSGVTNLLLDSAASASHGKVDSLPQAESTLREKHFSAADALI
;
A
#
# COMPACT_ATOMS: atom_id res chain seq x y z
N MET A 1 -23.32 -7.98 -28.04
CA MET A 1 -22.04 -8.18 -27.41
C MET A 1 -22.02 -7.50 -26.04
N PRO A 2 -21.78 -8.24 -24.99
CA PRO A 2 -21.73 -7.61 -23.67
C PRO A 2 -20.56 -6.64 -23.58
N GLU A 3 -20.83 -5.47 -23.05
CA GLU A 3 -19.79 -4.50 -22.79
C GLU A 3 -18.82 -5.03 -21.77
N GLN A 4 -17.52 -4.81 -22.01
CA GLN A 4 -16.51 -5.14 -21.03
C GLN A 4 -16.48 -4.04 -19.98
N LYS A 5 -16.99 -4.36 -18.80
CA LYS A 5 -17.06 -3.40 -17.71
C LYS A 5 -15.77 -3.41 -16.91
N THR A 6 -15.24 -2.22 -16.68
CA THR A 6 -14.07 -2.02 -15.85
C THR A 6 -14.46 -1.16 -14.66
N LEU A 7 -14.12 -1.63 -13.47
CA LEU A 7 -14.28 -0.88 -12.23
C LEU A 7 -12.90 -0.36 -11.80
N VAL A 8 -12.82 0.92 -11.53
CA VAL A 8 -11.63 1.52 -10.93
C VAL A 8 -11.92 1.80 -9.47
N MET A 9 -11.12 1.23 -8.58
CA MET A 9 -11.26 1.39 -7.13
C MET A 9 -10.06 2.13 -6.60
N LYS A 10 -10.29 3.14 -5.77
CA LYS A 10 -9.22 3.89 -5.12
C LYS A 10 -9.29 3.67 -3.61
N PHE A 11 -8.18 3.26 -3.02
CA PHE A 11 -8.03 3.10 -1.59
C PHE A 11 -7.04 4.13 -1.06
N GLY A 12 -7.51 5.03 -0.20
CA GLY A 12 -6.65 6.01 0.45
C GLY A 12 -5.81 5.41 1.57
N GLY A 13 -4.97 6.25 2.19
CA GLY A 13 -4.01 5.78 3.20
C GLY A 13 -4.64 5.10 4.41
N THR A 14 -5.83 5.52 4.84
CA THR A 14 -6.53 4.87 5.96
C THR A 14 -7.05 3.50 5.59
N SER A 15 -7.39 3.28 4.33
CA SER A 15 -7.94 2.01 3.84
C SER A 15 -6.87 0.94 3.61
N VAL A 16 -5.60 1.32 3.57
CA VAL A 16 -4.47 0.39 3.36
C VAL A 16 -3.36 0.62 4.40
N GLY A 17 -3.64 1.38 5.45
CA GLY A 17 -2.65 1.80 6.42
C GLY A 17 -2.22 0.72 7.41
N SER A 18 -2.99 -0.34 7.56
CA SER A 18 -2.73 -1.42 8.51
C SER A 18 -3.07 -2.76 7.90
N VAL A 19 -2.69 -3.84 8.59
CA VAL A 19 -3.02 -5.21 8.16
C VAL A 19 -4.54 -5.40 8.12
N ASP A 20 -5.26 -4.96 9.15
CA ASP A 20 -6.71 -5.09 9.19
C ASP A 20 -7.38 -4.32 8.05
N ALA A 21 -6.91 -3.12 7.75
CA ALA A 21 -7.42 -2.33 6.64
C ALA A 21 -7.16 -3.03 5.30
N LEU A 22 -5.97 -3.62 5.12
CA LEU A 22 -5.62 -4.38 3.92
C LEU A 22 -6.50 -5.61 3.76
N ILE A 23 -6.81 -6.32 4.85
CA ILE A 23 -7.73 -7.46 4.80
C ILE A 23 -9.11 -7.02 4.30
N ASN A 24 -9.63 -5.92 4.82
CA ASN A 24 -10.90 -5.36 4.36
C ASN A 24 -10.86 -4.95 2.89
N ALA A 25 -9.79 -4.27 2.48
CA ALA A 25 -9.62 -3.84 1.09
C ALA A 25 -9.57 -5.03 0.13
N THR A 26 -8.82 -6.07 0.47
CA THR A 26 -8.74 -7.28 -0.36
C THR A 26 -10.09 -7.98 -0.47
N GLN A 27 -10.89 -7.98 0.59
CA GLN A 27 -12.23 -8.57 0.57
C GLN A 27 -13.15 -7.77 -0.36
N ILE A 28 -13.10 -6.45 -0.30
CA ILE A 28 -13.88 -5.57 -1.18
C ILE A 28 -13.51 -5.82 -2.65
N ILE A 29 -12.22 -5.93 -2.95
CA ILE A 29 -11.73 -6.20 -4.30
C ILE A 29 -12.21 -7.57 -4.77
N ARG A 30 -12.11 -8.57 -3.92
CA ARG A 30 -12.53 -9.93 -4.23
C ARG A 30 -14.02 -9.99 -4.55
N ASP A 31 -14.85 -9.28 -3.78
CA ASP A 31 -16.28 -9.21 -4.02
C ASP A 31 -16.60 -8.47 -5.33
N ALA A 32 -15.89 -7.39 -5.62
CA ALA A 32 -16.07 -6.64 -6.87
C ALA A 32 -15.75 -7.48 -8.10
N LYS A 33 -14.76 -8.36 -8.01
CA LYS A 33 -14.37 -9.25 -9.12
C LYS A 33 -15.49 -10.18 -9.57
N LYS A 34 -16.47 -10.43 -8.73
CA LYS A 34 -17.61 -11.29 -9.08
C LYS A 34 -18.54 -10.61 -10.08
N ASP A 35 -18.63 -9.28 -10.03
CA ASP A 35 -19.58 -8.49 -10.83
C ASP A 35 -18.94 -7.76 -11.99
N TRP A 36 -17.61 -7.59 -11.99
CA TRP A 36 -16.90 -6.79 -12.97
C TRP A 36 -15.87 -7.63 -13.72
N VAL A 37 -15.82 -7.43 -15.04
CA VAL A 37 -14.88 -8.15 -15.90
C VAL A 37 -13.44 -7.79 -15.54
N ARG A 38 -13.21 -6.51 -15.31
CA ARG A 38 -11.88 -6.00 -14.93
C ARG A 38 -12.01 -5.09 -13.72
N VAL A 39 -11.06 -5.23 -12.81
CA VAL A 39 -10.94 -4.35 -11.65
C VAL A 39 -9.55 -3.76 -11.64
N VAL A 40 -9.47 -2.44 -11.65
CA VAL A 40 -8.22 -1.68 -11.51
C VAL A 40 -8.19 -1.09 -10.11
N VAL A 41 -7.14 -1.37 -9.37
CA VAL A 41 -6.99 -0.91 -8.00
C VAL A 41 -5.89 0.14 -7.94
N VAL A 42 -6.23 1.32 -7.45
CA VAL A 42 -5.27 2.40 -7.18
C VAL A 42 -5.18 2.54 -5.67
N THR A 43 -3.98 2.46 -5.13
CA THR A 43 -3.79 2.46 -3.69
C THR A 43 -2.72 3.45 -3.27
N SER A 44 -2.86 3.97 -2.05
CA SER A 44 -1.82 4.74 -1.38
C SER A 44 -0.80 3.83 -0.72
N ALA A 45 0.30 4.41 -0.25
CA ALA A 45 1.26 3.71 0.59
C ALA A 45 0.65 3.38 1.95
N MET A 46 1.23 2.43 2.66
CA MET A 46 0.84 2.12 4.04
C MET A 46 1.10 3.32 4.95
N SER A 47 0.43 3.34 6.11
CA SER A 47 0.54 4.44 7.06
C SER A 47 1.99 4.72 7.45
N GLY A 48 2.38 5.99 7.38
CA GLY A 48 3.72 6.46 7.75
C GLY A 48 4.79 6.27 6.68
N VAL A 49 4.53 5.50 5.63
CA VAL A 49 5.56 5.20 4.61
C VAL A 49 5.94 6.44 3.81
N THR A 50 4.96 7.23 3.38
CA THR A 50 5.24 8.44 2.61
C THR A 50 6.13 9.40 3.39
N ASN A 51 5.80 9.66 4.66
CA ASN A 51 6.60 10.54 5.50
C ASN A 51 8.00 9.99 5.75
N LEU A 52 8.11 8.68 5.97
CA LEU A 52 9.41 8.03 6.15
C LEU A 52 10.30 8.20 4.91
N LEU A 53 9.74 8.04 3.73
CA LEU A 53 10.47 8.21 2.48
C LEU A 53 10.89 9.68 2.26
N LEU A 54 9.99 10.62 2.52
CA LEU A 54 10.28 12.04 2.38
C LEU A 54 11.36 12.49 3.38
N ASP A 55 11.25 12.06 4.62
CA ASP A 55 12.25 12.41 5.65
C ASP A 55 13.62 11.80 5.33
N SER A 56 13.63 10.56 4.83
CA SER A 56 14.88 9.88 4.43
C SER A 56 15.53 10.58 3.25
N ALA A 57 14.74 10.99 2.26
CA ALA A 57 15.24 11.73 1.10
C ALA A 57 15.80 13.09 1.52
N ALA A 58 15.11 13.80 2.41
CA ALA A 58 15.58 15.09 2.92
C ALA A 58 16.90 14.93 3.67
N SER A 59 17.01 13.93 4.53
CA SER A 59 18.26 13.66 5.26
C SER A 59 19.41 13.33 4.31
N ALA A 60 19.17 12.48 3.33
CA ALA A 60 20.17 12.11 2.34
C ALA A 60 20.64 13.30 1.51
N SER A 61 19.71 14.20 1.15
CA SER A 61 20.04 15.41 0.38
C SER A 61 20.96 16.37 1.14
N HIS A 62 20.97 16.27 2.49
CA HIS A 62 21.87 17.03 3.35
C HIS A 62 23.13 16.25 3.75
N GLY A 63 23.39 15.11 3.10
CA GLY A 63 24.52 14.28 3.41
C GLY A 63 24.40 13.46 4.68
N LYS A 64 23.23 13.41 5.30
CA LYS A 64 22.99 12.66 6.53
C LYS A 64 22.44 11.29 6.18
N VAL A 65 23.31 10.29 6.17
CA VAL A 65 22.95 8.94 5.75
C VAL A 65 22.88 7.93 6.90
N ASP A 66 23.15 8.36 8.13
CA ASP A 66 23.22 7.46 9.28
C ASP A 66 21.88 6.81 9.63
N SER A 67 20.76 7.47 9.31
CA SER A 67 19.42 6.95 9.57
C SER A 67 18.88 6.06 8.45
N LEU A 68 19.54 5.97 7.30
CA LEU A 68 19.04 5.21 6.15
C LEU A 68 18.90 3.71 6.42
N PRO A 69 19.86 3.03 7.09
CA PRO A 69 19.69 1.62 7.42
C PRO A 69 18.47 1.37 8.30
N GLN A 70 18.18 2.26 9.25
CA GLN A 70 16.99 2.13 10.10
C GLN A 70 15.72 2.33 9.29
N ALA A 71 15.70 3.30 8.38
CA ALA A 71 14.56 3.54 7.50
C ALA A 71 14.30 2.33 6.61
N GLU A 72 15.34 1.72 6.05
CA GLU A 72 15.22 0.51 5.26
C GLU A 72 14.63 -0.63 6.07
N SER A 73 15.13 -0.86 7.29
CA SER A 73 14.61 -1.90 8.18
C SER A 73 13.14 -1.67 8.50
N THR A 74 12.73 -0.44 8.76
CA THR A 74 11.35 -0.09 9.06
C THR A 74 10.44 -0.38 7.88
N LEU A 75 10.84 0.02 6.67
CA LEU A 75 10.09 -0.26 5.45
C LEU A 75 9.94 -1.75 5.21
N ARG A 76 11.03 -2.49 5.32
CA ARG A 76 11.07 -3.93 5.10
C ARG A 76 10.17 -4.66 6.10
N GLU A 77 10.31 -4.35 7.38
CA GLU A 77 9.52 -4.98 8.43
C GLU A 77 8.03 -4.71 8.27
N LYS A 78 7.66 -3.46 7.98
CA LYS A 78 6.27 -3.07 7.82
C LYS A 78 5.59 -3.83 6.68
N HIS A 79 6.25 -3.93 5.54
CA HIS A 79 5.67 -4.59 4.37
C HIS A 79 5.70 -6.11 4.48
N PHE A 80 6.78 -6.67 4.99
CA PHE A 80 6.88 -8.13 5.14
C PHE A 80 5.94 -8.64 6.21
N SER A 81 5.78 -7.92 7.32
CA SER A 81 4.80 -8.31 8.36
C SER A 81 3.39 -8.31 7.80
N ALA A 82 3.05 -7.32 6.99
CA ALA A 82 1.73 -7.27 6.34
C ALA A 82 1.56 -8.42 5.35
N ALA A 83 2.57 -8.70 4.54
CA ALA A 83 2.53 -9.80 3.59
C ALA A 83 2.38 -11.15 4.30
N ASP A 84 3.13 -11.37 5.37
CA ASP A 84 3.04 -12.62 6.15
C ASP A 84 1.66 -12.82 6.76
N ALA A 85 1.00 -11.74 7.18
CA ALA A 85 -0.34 -11.81 7.74
C ALA A 85 -1.42 -12.05 6.68
N LEU A 86 -1.18 -11.61 5.43
CA LEU A 86 -2.17 -11.69 4.35
C LEU A 86 -2.03 -12.95 3.49
N ILE A 87 -0.84 -13.47 3.40
CA ILE A 87 -0.50 -14.60 2.56
C ILE A 87 -0.06 -15.77 3.43
#